data_4f447e798514c43447a3c186bcf269c1
#
_entry.id   4f447e798514c43447a3c186bcf269c1
#
_cell.length_a   1.000
_cell.length_b   1.000
_cell.length_c   1.000
_cell.angle_alpha   90.00
_cell.angle_beta   90.00
_cell.angle_gamma   90.00
#
_symmetry.space_group_name_H-M   'P 1'
#
loop_
_entity.id
_entity.type
_entity.pdbx_description
1 polymer ?
#
loop_
_entity_poly.entity_id
_entity_poly.type
_entity_poly.pdbx_seq_one_letter_code
_entity_poly.pdbx_strand_id
1 'polypeptide(L)'
;MDQFIQDQFEAIAGGLFVFGLLLGPMLDVWSLRMCRQFCEHHPSVNESLPAGRSDPGIRLLTALLTGAILAGYFVAVFGLHMHSTSEVLPAHFWKYGRAGGHLVLLTLLVVATVTDFREYIIPDQITVPGTIAGVLLATISGDTQLMHFWVDWNQAVVDLRGPHISAWIGEHTHWHGFVWSMTGLIAGGGVTWIVRWLSSVVLGQESLGLGDVTLMAMIGSFLGWQPLVFVFLLAPLCG
;
A
#
# COMPACT_ATOMS: atom_id res chain seq x y z
N MET A 1 -10.73 -4.01 24.26
CA MET A 1 -10.80 -3.35 22.95
C MET A 1 -11.36 -4.28 21.88
N ASP A 2 -10.91 -5.54 21.79
CA ASP A 2 -11.45 -6.50 20.83
C ASP A 2 -12.95 -6.78 21.03
N GLN A 3 -13.41 -6.90 22.27
CA GLN A 3 -14.81 -7.08 22.61
C GLN A 3 -15.66 -5.86 22.19
N PHE A 4 -15.16 -4.64 22.42
CA PHE A 4 -15.83 -3.42 21.97
C PHE A 4 -15.94 -3.35 20.44
N ILE A 5 -14.90 -3.78 19.72
CA ILE A 5 -14.94 -3.82 18.25
C ILE A 5 -15.92 -4.87 17.76
N GLN A 6 -16.01 -6.03 18.43
CA GLN A 6 -17.00 -7.05 18.08
C GLN A 6 -18.43 -6.59 18.34
N ASP A 7 -18.68 -5.93 19.48
CA ASP A 7 -20.02 -5.42 19.83
C ASP A 7 -20.48 -4.29 18.91
N GLN A 8 -19.54 -3.52 18.33
CA GLN A 8 -19.82 -2.37 17.46
C GLN A 8 -19.39 -2.60 16.00
N PHE A 9 -19.16 -3.84 15.62
CA PHE A 9 -18.56 -4.20 14.34
C PHE A 9 -19.27 -3.58 13.13
N GLU A 10 -20.60 -3.76 13.05
CA GLU A 10 -21.41 -3.24 11.96
C GLU A 10 -21.43 -1.70 11.94
N ALA A 11 -21.49 -1.08 13.11
CA ALA A 11 -21.49 0.37 13.24
C ALA A 11 -20.15 0.97 12.80
N ILE A 12 -19.01 0.32 13.14
CA ILE A 12 -17.67 0.77 12.75
C ILE A 12 -17.49 0.57 11.24
N ALA A 13 -17.87 -0.59 10.69
CA ALA A 13 -17.78 -0.85 9.26
C ALA A 13 -18.64 0.15 8.46
N GLY A 14 -19.87 0.39 8.89
CA GLY A 14 -20.75 1.40 8.30
C GLY A 14 -20.20 2.82 8.42
N GLY A 15 -19.62 3.16 9.57
CA GLY A 15 -18.96 4.45 9.82
C GLY A 15 -17.75 4.66 8.90
N LEU A 16 -16.93 3.65 8.70
CA LEU A 16 -15.79 3.69 7.77
C LEU A 16 -16.25 3.82 6.31
N PHE A 17 -17.34 3.17 5.94
CA PHE A 17 -17.92 3.35 4.62
C PHE A 17 -18.39 4.78 4.39
N VAL A 18 -19.15 5.36 5.32
CA VAL A 18 -19.60 6.76 5.27
C VAL A 18 -18.41 7.72 5.29
N PHE A 19 -17.41 7.47 6.12
CA PHE A 19 -16.18 8.25 6.15
C PHE A 19 -15.46 8.22 4.79
N GLY A 20 -15.35 7.05 4.16
CA GLY A 20 -14.79 6.90 2.83
C GLY A 20 -15.60 7.64 1.74
N LEU A 21 -16.93 7.65 1.84
CA LEU A 21 -17.78 8.44 0.94
C LEU A 21 -17.50 9.95 1.05
N LEU A 22 -17.16 10.44 2.23
CA LEU A 22 -16.81 11.85 2.46
C LEU A 22 -15.36 12.14 2.05
N LEU A 23 -14.46 11.19 2.30
CA LEU A 23 -13.04 11.32 1.98
C LEU A 23 -12.79 11.25 0.46
N GLY A 24 -13.47 10.36 -0.27
CA GLY A 24 -13.25 10.14 -1.70
C GLY A 24 -13.32 11.41 -2.55
N PRO A 25 -14.34 12.28 -2.42
CA PRO A 25 -14.39 13.56 -3.12
C PRO A 25 -13.23 14.49 -2.79
N MET A 26 -12.70 14.45 -1.56
CA MET A 26 -11.50 15.22 -1.19
C MET A 26 -10.26 14.68 -1.88
N LEU A 27 -10.12 13.36 -1.96
CA LEU A 27 -9.04 12.70 -2.68
C LEU A 27 -9.11 13.00 -4.18
N ASP A 28 -10.31 13.03 -4.75
CA ASP A 28 -10.54 13.44 -6.14
C ASP A 28 -10.08 14.89 -6.40
N VAL A 29 -10.43 15.82 -5.53
CA VAL A 29 -9.96 17.22 -5.64
C VAL A 29 -8.45 17.31 -5.46
N TRP A 30 -7.87 16.52 -4.58
CA TRP A 30 -6.42 16.50 -4.36
C TRP A 30 -5.69 15.94 -5.59
N SER A 31 -6.19 14.85 -6.19
CA SER A 31 -5.66 14.30 -7.45
C SER A 31 -5.68 15.33 -8.57
N LEU A 32 -6.79 16.07 -8.73
CA LEU A 32 -6.90 17.13 -9.73
C LEU A 32 -5.89 18.26 -9.53
N ARG A 33 -5.62 18.64 -8.29
CA ARG A 33 -4.61 19.67 -7.99
C ARG A 33 -3.22 19.21 -8.39
N MET A 34 -2.87 17.96 -8.10
CA MET A 34 -1.57 17.39 -8.47
C MET A 34 -1.41 17.29 -9.99
N CYS A 35 -2.44 16.80 -10.70
CA CYS A 35 -2.41 16.74 -12.16
C CYS A 35 -2.21 18.15 -12.78
N ARG A 36 -2.89 19.18 -12.28
CA ARG A 36 -2.69 20.57 -12.75
C ARG A 36 -1.27 21.07 -12.51
N GLN A 37 -0.72 20.85 -11.32
CA GLN A 37 0.66 21.25 -11.01
C GLN A 37 1.67 20.54 -11.91
N PHE A 38 1.44 19.27 -12.22
CA PHE A 38 2.28 18.53 -13.15
C PHE A 38 2.23 19.13 -14.56
N CYS A 39 1.03 19.41 -15.08
CA CYS A 39 0.85 20.03 -16.41
C CYS A 39 1.46 21.43 -16.50
N GLU A 40 1.42 22.22 -15.44
CA GLU A 40 2.06 23.55 -15.39
C GLU A 40 3.58 23.46 -15.50
N HIS A 41 4.20 22.41 -14.94
CA HIS A 41 5.65 22.21 -15.01
C HIS A 41 6.12 21.53 -16.31
N HIS A 42 5.21 20.87 -17.03
CA HIS A 42 5.49 20.16 -18.28
C HIS A 42 4.57 20.61 -19.42
N PRO A 43 4.78 21.82 -19.98
CA PRO A 43 3.88 22.41 -20.98
C PRO A 43 3.75 21.59 -22.27
N SER A 44 4.74 20.75 -22.60
CA SER A 44 4.68 19.84 -23.76
C SER A 44 3.62 18.74 -23.63
N VAL A 45 3.20 18.41 -22.41
CA VAL A 45 2.16 17.41 -22.14
C VAL A 45 0.77 18.05 -22.19
N ASN A 46 0.68 19.36 -21.95
CA ASN A 46 -0.58 20.10 -21.86
C ASN A 46 -1.34 20.23 -23.19
N GLU A 47 -0.66 20.07 -24.35
CA GLU A 47 -1.31 20.14 -25.67
C GLU A 47 -2.14 18.89 -26.01
N SER A 48 -1.87 17.76 -25.35
CA SER A 48 -2.51 16.47 -25.65
C SER A 48 -3.60 16.05 -24.66
N LEU A 49 -3.65 16.65 -23.47
CA LEU A 49 -4.57 16.26 -22.40
C LEU A 49 -5.47 17.45 -22.00
N PRO A 50 -6.80 17.29 -22.02
CA PRO A 50 -7.70 18.32 -21.49
C PRO A 50 -7.48 18.44 -19.98
N ALA A 51 -6.82 19.48 -19.53
CA ALA A 51 -6.52 19.76 -18.12
C ALA A 51 -7.73 19.44 -17.23
N GLY A 52 -7.56 18.48 -16.36
CA GLY A 52 -8.43 17.90 -15.35
C GLY A 52 -9.80 18.57 -15.14
N ARG A 53 -10.80 18.16 -15.88
CA ARG A 53 -12.18 18.57 -15.65
C ARG A 53 -12.75 17.71 -14.52
N SER A 54 -13.34 18.35 -13.50
CA SER A 54 -14.06 17.63 -12.46
C SER A 54 -15.28 16.95 -13.10
N ASP A 55 -15.17 15.63 -13.29
CA ASP A 55 -16.28 14.80 -13.75
C ASP A 55 -17.05 14.30 -12.52
N PRO A 56 -18.36 14.62 -12.37
CA PRO A 56 -19.15 14.17 -11.25
C PRO A 56 -19.25 12.63 -11.18
N GLY A 57 -19.15 11.92 -12.32
CA GLY A 57 -19.14 10.46 -12.37
C GLY A 57 -17.89 9.88 -11.72
N ILE A 58 -16.71 10.40 -12.07
CA ILE A 58 -15.43 9.98 -11.46
C ILE A 58 -15.44 10.30 -9.96
N ARG A 59 -15.93 11.46 -9.57
CA ARG A 59 -16.04 11.87 -8.16
C ARG A 59 -16.89 10.91 -7.35
N LEU A 60 -18.06 10.52 -7.89
CA LEU A 60 -18.93 9.54 -7.25
C LEU A 60 -18.28 8.16 -7.18
N LEU A 61 -17.63 7.71 -8.26
CA LEU A 61 -16.92 6.45 -8.31
C LEU A 61 -15.80 6.43 -7.27
N THR A 62 -15.00 7.47 -7.18
CA THR A 62 -13.92 7.60 -6.18
C THR A 62 -14.48 7.53 -4.76
N ALA A 63 -15.61 8.21 -4.49
CA ALA A 63 -16.28 8.15 -3.19
C ALA A 63 -16.69 6.72 -2.83
N LEU A 64 -17.41 6.05 -3.74
CA LEU A 64 -17.89 4.68 -3.54
C LEU A 64 -16.74 3.69 -3.38
N LEU A 65 -15.70 3.78 -4.21
CA LEU A 65 -14.53 2.92 -4.11
C LEU A 65 -13.79 3.14 -2.80
N THR A 66 -13.56 4.40 -2.38
CA THR A 66 -12.90 4.69 -1.11
C THR A 66 -13.71 4.11 0.06
N GLY A 67 -15.03 4.32 0.09
CA GLY A 67 -15.89 3.76 1.12
C GLY A 67 -15.83 2.23 1.16
N ALA A 68 -15.97 1.60 -0.01
CA ALA A 68 -15.94 0.13 -0.12
C ALA A 68 -14.56 -0.46 0.29
N ILE A 69 -13.46 0.18 -0.09
CA ILE A 69 -12.11 -0.26 0.26
C ILE A 69 -11.88 -0.15 1.77
N LEU A 70 -12.22 0.98 2.40
CA LEU A 70 -12.01 1.17 3.83
C LEU A 70 -12.86 0.21 4.66
N ALA A 71 -14.15 0.08 4.34
CA ALA A 71 -15.05 -0.84 5.03
C ALA A 71 -14.67 -2.30 4.75
N GLY A 72 -14.38 -2.66 3.50
CA GLY A 72 -13.97 -4.01 3.11
C GLY A 72 -12.68 -4.45 3.78
N TYR A 73 -11.68 -3.56 3.85
CA TYR A 73 -10.45 -3.82 4.58
C TYR A 73 -10.71 -4.06 6.08
N PHE A 74 -11.56 -3.24 6.71
CA PHE A 74 -11.93 -3.44 8.12
C PHE A 74 -12.61 -4.80 8.34
N VAL A 75 -13.55 -5.17 7.48
CA VAL A 75 -14.22 -6.48 7.53
C VAL A 75 -13.21 -7.62 7.34
N ALA A 76 -12.29 -7.51 6.38
CA ALA A 76 -11.27 -8.52 6.14
C ALA A 76 -10.33 -8.70 7.35
N VAL A 77 -9.90 -7.60 7.96
CA VAL A 77 -8.95 -7.65 9.08
C VAL A 77 -9.59 -8.11 10.39
N PHE A 78 -10.73 -7.51 10.75
CA PHE A 78 -11.34 -7.71 12.07
C PHE A 78 -12.50 -8.70 12.06
N GLY A 79 -13.18 -8.88 10.93
CA GLY A 79 -14.25 -9.86 10.77
C GLY A 79 -13.75 -11.24 10.33
N LEU A 80 -12.93 -11.27 9.28
CA LEU A 80 -12.40 -12.53 8.72
C LEU A 80 -11.03 -12.92 9.28
N HIS A 81 -10.46 -12.13 10.20
CA HIS A 81 -9.16 -12.36 10.82
C HIS A 81 -8.01 -12.60 9.84
N MET A 82 -8.08 -12.03 8.62
CA MET A 82 -7.08 -12.23 7.57
C MET A 82 -5.69 -11.65 7.92
N HIS A 83 -5.61 -10.85 8.97
CA HIS A 83 -4.36 -10.27 9.49
C HIS A 83 -3.63 -11.16 10.49
N SER A 84 -4.26 -12.24 10.93
CA SER A 84 -3.71 -13.16 11.91
C SER A 84 -3.02 -14.30 11.18
N THR A 85 -1.69 -14.25 11.09
CA THR A 85 -0.89 -15.39 10.68
C THR A 85 -0.36 -16.09 11.91
N SER A 86 -0.14 -17.40 11.85
CA SER A 86 0.48 -18.16 12.93
C SER A 86 1.92 -17.71 13.21
N GLU A 87 2.52 -17.00 12.26
CA GLU A 87 3.92 -16.59 12.28
C GLU A 87 4.13 -15.23 12.92
N VAL A 88 3.18 -14.30 12.74
CA VAL A 88 3.30 -12.92 13.21
C VAL A 88 2.07 -12.53 13.99
N LEU A 89 2.20 -12.55 15.31
CA LEU A 89 1.20 -12.05 16.25
C LEU A 89 1.69 -10.69 16.76
N PRO A 90 1.22 -9.58 16.18
CA PRO A 90 1.63 -8.25 16.65
C PRO A 90 1.17 -8.04 18.08
N ALA A 91 1.95 -7.27 18.85
CA ALA A 91 1.51 -6.80 20.15
C ALA A 91 0.13 -6.11 20.01
N HIS A 92 -0.71 -6.24 21.05
CA HIS A 92 -2.12 -5.82 21.00
C HIS A 92 -2.33 -4.39 20.47
N PHE A 93 -1.43 -3.47 20.82
CA PHE A 93 -1.45 -2.09 20.34
C PHE A 93 -1.12 -2.00 18.84
N TRP A 94 -0.09 -2.72 18.38
CA TRP A 94 0.39 -2.65 17.01
C TRP A 94 -0.50 -3.36 16.00
N LYS A 95 -1.38 -4.26 16.44
CA LYS A 95 -2.46 -4.81 15.60
C LYS A 95 -3.30 -3.69 14.96
N TYR A 96 -3.66 -2.68 15.74
CA TYR A 96 -4.41 -1.51 15.25
C TYR A 96 -3.51 -0.54 14.49
N GLY A 97 -2.27 -0.34 14.93
CA GLY A 97 -1.28 0.48 14.24
C GLY A 97 -1.00 -0.02 12.83
N ARG A 98 -0.86 -1.34 12.66
CA ARG A 98 -0.71 -1.99 11.36
C ARG A 98 -1.93 -1.76 10.47
N ALA A 99 -3.12 -1.97 11.01
CA ALA A 99 -4.35 -1.71 10.27
C ALA A 99 -4.45 -0.24 9.82
N GLY A 100 -4.13 0.70 10.71
CA GLY A 100 -4.07 2.13 10.39
C GLY A 100 -3.06 2.44 9.28
N GLY A 101 -1.86 1.87 9.34
CA GLY A 101 -0.84 2.01 8.31
C GLY A 101 -1.30 1.50 6.94
N HIS A 102 -1.97 0.35 6.90
CA HIS A 102 -2.52 -0.17 5.65
C HIS A 102 -3.68 0.69 5.12
N LEU A 103 -4.50 1.31 5.98
CA LEU A 103 -5.51 2.27 5.55
C LEU A 103 -4.88 3.51 4.92
N VAL A 104 -3.74 3.98 5.44
CA VAL A 104 -2.96 5.05 4.79
C VAL A 104 -2.48 4.60 3.42
N LEU A 105 -1.86 3.43 3.31
CA LEU A 105 -1.44 2.87 2.02
C LEU A 105 -2.61 2.80 1.03
N LEU A 106 -3.74 2.22 1.44
CA LEU A 106 -4.93 2.09 0.59
C LEU A 106 -5.45 3.45 0.11
N THR A 107 -5.43 4.47 0.99
CA THR A 107 -5.81 5.84 0.63
C THR A 107 -4.88 6.42 -0.43
N LEU A 108 -3.57 6.25 -0.27
CA LEU A 108 -2.58 6.69 -1.26
C LEU A 108 -2.74 5.95 -2.60
N LEU A 109 -3.04 4.64 -2.56
CA LEU A 109 -3.31 3.84 -3.75
C LEU A 109 -4.57 4.31 -4.49
N VAL A 110 -5.64 4.69 -3.77
CA VAL A 110 -6.84 5.28 -4.40
C VAL A 110 -6.48 6.56 -5.14
N VAL A 111 -5.68 7.45 -4.52
CA VAL A 111 -5.25 8.70 -5.19
C VAL A 111 -4.40 8.39 -6.41
N ALA A 112 -3.41 7.48 -6.29
CA ALA A 112 -2.57 7.05 -7.40
C ALA A 112 -3.40 6.47 -8.55
N THR A 113 -4.39 5.61 -8.25
CA THR A 113 -5.29 5.03 -9.25
C THR A 113 -6.13 6.10 -9.95
N VAL A 114 -6.65 7.08 -9.20
CA VAL A 114 -7.46 8.17 -9.80
C VAL A 114 -6.60 9.07 -10.69
N THR A 115 -5.35 9.39 -10.30
CA THR A 115 -4.45 10.18 -11.13
C THR A 115 -4.03 9.40 -12.39
N ASP A 116 -3.72 8.14 -12.25
CA ASP A 116 -3.35 7.27 -13.36
C ASP A 116 -4.51 7.10 -14.36
N PHE A 117 -5.72 6.85 -13.86
CA PHE A 117 -6.92 6.71 -14.70
C PHE A 117 -7.25 7.98 -15.48
N ARG A 118 -6.91 9.17 -14.96
CA ARG A 118 -7.20 10.46 -15.61
C ARG A 118 -6.14 10.89 -16.60
N GLU A 119 -4.88 10.78 -16.19
CA GLU A 119 -3.77 11.44 -16.87
C GLU A 119 -2.65 10.46 -17.22
N TYR A 120 -2.80 9.17 -16.91
CA TYR A 120 -1.75 8.15 -17.05
C TYR A 120 -0.44 8.53 -16.35
N ILE A 121 -0.57 9.19 -15.18
CA ILE A 121 0.55 9.71 -14.40
C ILE A 121 0.37 9.31 -12.94
N ILE A 122 1.45 8.79 -12.34
CA ILE A 122 1.56 8.56 -10.91
C ILE A 122 2.51 9.61 -10.34
N PRO A 123 2.02 10.63 -9.59
CA PRO A 123 2.86 11.71 -9.11
C PRO A 123 3.78 11.27 -7.98
N ASP A 124 5.05 11.69 -8.03
CA ASP A 124 6.02 11.47 -6.95
C ASP A 124 5.60 12.14 -5.63
N GLN A 125 4.74 13.14 -5.70
CA GLN A 125 4.13 13.79 -4.53
C GLN A 125 3.27 12.83 -3.68
N ILE A 126 2.86 11.68 -4.21
CA ILE A 126 2.15 10.60 -3.49
C ILE A 126 3.14 9.53 -3.08
N THR A 127 3.95 9.06 -4.03
CA THR A 127 4.78 7.87 -3.84
C THR A 127 5.96 8.11 -2.91
N VAL A 128 6.61 9.29 -2.99
CA VAL A 128 7.77 9.61 -2.13
C VAL A 128 7.34 9.79 -0.66
N PRO A 129 6.36 10.64 -0.31
CA PRO A 129 5.90 10.74 1.08
C PRO A 129 5.30 9.43 1.59
N GLY A 130 4.60 8.68 0.73
CA GLY A 130 4.09 7.36 1.07
C GLY A 130 5.20 6.38 1.44
N THR A 131 6.26 6.32 0.63
CA THR A 131 7.43 5.48 0.92
C THR A 131 8.08 5.84 2.25
N ILE A 132 8.28 7.14 2.50
CA ILE A 132 8.83 7.63 3.77
C ILE A 132 7.93 7.21 4.94
N ALA A 133 6.61 7.37 4.80
CA ALA A 133 5.64 6.97 5.82
C ALA A 133 5.70 5.46 6.10
N GLY A 134 5.80 4.62 5.06
CA GLY A 134 5.93 3.16 5.20
C GLY A 134 7.19 2.77 5.96
N VAL A 135 8.35 3.33 5.59
CA VAL A 135 9.63 3.07 6.26
C VAL A 135 9.59 3.53 7.72
N LEU A 136 9.08 4.74 7.98
CA LEU A 136 8.98 5.27 9.35
C LEU A 136 8.04 4.44 10.21
N LEU A 137 6.87 4.07 9.68
CA LEU A 137 5.90 3.25 10.41
C LEU A 137 6.49 1.89 10.77
N ALA A 138 7.13 1.20 9.82
CA ALA A 138 7.77 -0.09 10.06
C ALA A 138 8.92 0.01 11.07
N THR A 139 9.73 1.07 10.98
CA THR A 139 10.87 1.28 11.89
C THR A 139 10.42 1.62 13.30
N ILE A 140 9.46 2.55 13.45
CA ILE A 140 8.99 3.01 14.76
C ILE A 140 8.23 1.90 15.49
N SER A 141 7.37 1.17 14.77
CA SER A 141 6.61 0.09 15.38
C SER A 141 7.45 -1.15 15.64
N GLY A 142 8.31 -1.52 14.70
CA GLY A 142 9.02 -2.79 14.70
C GLY A 142 8.12 -4.03 14.59
N ASP A 143 6.80 -3.86 14.50
CA ASP A 143 5.79 -4.94 14.64
C ASP A 143 4.59 -4.77 13.69
N THR A 144 4.77 -3.99 12.61
CA THR A 144 3.72 -3.79 11.58
C THR A 144 3.84 -4.73 10.39
N GLN A 145 4.86 -5.56 10.36
CA GLN A 145 5.10 -6.52 9.29
C GLN A 145 4.02 -7.60 9.24
N LEU A 146 3.69 -8.05 8.03
CA LEU A 146 2.79 -9.18 7.79
C LEU A 146 3.51 -10.52 7.93
N MET A 147 4.80 -10.55 7.64
CA MET A 147 5.67 -11.72 7.71
C MET A 147 7.03 -11.32 8.27
N HIS A 148 7.73 -12.23 8.91
CA HIS A 148 9.10 -11.99 9.32
C HIS A 148 10.02 -11.93 8.12
N PHE A 149 11.11 -11.13 8.23
CA PHE A 149 12.13 -11.04 7.18
C PHE A 149 12.79 -12.40 6.92
N TRP A 150 13.07 -13.13 7.97
CA TRP A 150 13.69 -14.45 7.93
C TRP A 150 13.09 -15.37 8.98
N VAL A 151 12.87 -16.61 8.57
CA VAL A 151 12.39 -17.69 9.42
C VAL A 151 13.35 -18.86 9.32
N ASP A 152 13.78 -19.39 10.44
CA ASP A 152 14.63 -20.58 10.46
C ASP A 152 13.78 -21.84 10.36
N TRP A 153 13.69 -22.37 9.15
CA TRP A 153 12.96 -23.60 8.85
C TRP A 153 13.69 -24.88 9.29
N ASN A 154 14.99 -24.77 9.68
CA ASN A 154 15.79 -25.92 10.07
C ASN A 154 15.68 -26.27 11.57
N GLN A 155 15.12 -25.38 12.36
CA GLN A 155 14.89 -25.66 13.77
C GLN A 155 13.59 -26.44 13.98
N ALA A 156 13.69 -27.55 14.74
CA ALA A 156 12.53 -28.32 15.13
C ALA A 156 11.58 -27.43 15.97
N VAL A 157 10.35 -27.31 15.52
CA VAL A 157 9.31 -26.57 16.24
C VAL A 157 8.90 -27.43 17.44
N VAL A 158 9.37 -27.06 18.63
CA VAL A 158 9.18 -27.82 19.85
C VAL A 158 7.70 -27.88 20.24
N ASP A 159 6.87 -26.89 19.83
CA ASP A 159 5.48 -26.78 20.29
C ASP A 159 4.45 -26.57 19.18
N LEU A 160 4.74 -26.79 17.90
CA LEU A 160 3.81 -26.56 16.77
C LEU A 160 3.20 -25.12 16.72
N ARG A 161 3.82 -24.15 17.36
CA ARG A 161 3.28 -22.78 17.50
C ARG A 161 3.83 -21.77 16.51
N GLY A 162 4.43 -22.22 15.43
CA GLY A 162 4.97 -21.37 14.38
C GLY A 162 6.48 -21.51 14.21
N PRO A 163 7.05 -20.86 13.18
CA PRO A 163 8.46 -20.95 12.88
C PRO A 163 9.31 -20.26 13.95
N HIS A 164 10.52 -20.76 14.14
CA HIS A 164 11.46 -20.17 15.07
C HIS A 164 11.92 -18.80 14.59
N ILE A 165 11.66 -17.80 15.41
CA ILE A 165 12.13 -16.43 15.20
C ILE A 165 13.49 -16.31 15.88
N SER A 166 14.50 -15.84 15.15
CA SER A 166 15.83 -15.66 15.72
C SER A 166 15.78 -14.67 16.89
N ALA A 167 16.56 -14.93 17.95
CA ALA A 167 16.63 -14.06 19.13
C ALA A 167 17.00 -12.61 18.75
N TRP A 168 17.82 -12.42 17.71
CA TRP A 168 18.18 -11.10 17.21
C TRP A 168 16.97 -10.26 16.79
N ILE A 169 15.96 -10.85 16.16
CA ILE A 169 14.73 -10.14 15.75
C ILE A 169 13.96 -9.67 16.99
N GLY A 170 13.84 -10.53 18.01
CA GLY A 170 13.18 -10.18 19.26
C GLY A 170 13.87 -9.08 20.05
N GLU A 171 15.21 -9.04 20.01
CA GLU A 171 16.01 -8.01 20.69
C GLU A 171 16.09 -6.70 19.90
N HIS A 172 15.95 -6.73 18.57
CA HIS A 172 16.15 -5.60 17.67
C HIS A 172 14.95 -5.33 16.76
N THR A 173 13.75 -5.29 17.31
CA THR A 173 12.48 -5.17 16.57
C THR A 173 12.44 -3.95 15.64
N HIS A 174 12.92 -2.80 16.07
CA HIS A 174 12.98 -1.58 15.25
C HIS A 174 13.92 -1.71 14.05
N TRP A 175 15.10 -2.32 14.24
CA TRP A 175 16.03 -2.61 13.15
C TRP A 175 15.46 -3.64 12.19
N HIS A 176 14.79 -4.67 12.70
CA HIS A 176 14.11 -5.64 11.87
C HIS A 176 13.02 -4.98 11.01
N GLY A 177 12.19 -4.11 11.59
CA GLY A 177 11.17 -3.34 10.87
C GLY A 177 11.76 -2.45 9.77
N PHE A 178 12.87 -1.76 10.07
CA PHE A 178 13.58 -0.96 9.07
C PHE A 178 14.10 -1.80 7.91
N VAL A 179 14.85 -2.87 8.20
CA VAL A 179 15.42 -3.76 7.16
C VAL A 179 14.30 -4.41 6.34
N TRP A 180 13.23 -4.85 6.99
CA TRP A 180 12.08 -5.44 6.32
C TRP A 180 11.41 -4.46 5.33
N SER A 181 11.18 -3.22 5.75
CA SER A 181 10.61 -2.18 4.90
C SER A 181 11.55 -1.80 3.74
N MET A 182 12.84 -1.65 4.03
CA MET A 182 13.84 -1.33 3.01
C MET A 182 14.01 -2.43 1.97
N THR A 183 13.97 -3.68 2.38
CA THR A 183 14.03 -4.81 1.42
C THR A 183 12.77 -4.89 0.57
N GLY A 184 11.59 -4.61 1.13
CA GLY A 184 10.37 -4.48 0.36
C GLY A 184 10.43 -3.34 -0.67
N LEU A 185 10.91 -2.17 -0.25
CA LEU A 185 11.12 -1.02 -1.12
C LEU A 185 12.07 -1.37 -2.29
N ILE A 186 13.23 -1.96 -1.98
CA ILE A 186 14.23 -2.35 -2.98
C ILE A 186 13.68 -3.45 -3.89
N ALA A 187 12.97 -4.43 -3.36
CA ALA A 187 12.37 -5.49 -4.15
C ALA A 187 11.29 -4.95 -5.09
N GLY A 188 10.35 -4.14 -4.57
CA GLY A 188 9.27 -3.57 -5.37
C GLY A 188 9.79 -2.64 -6.47
N GLY A 189 10.56 -1.64 -6.08
CA GLY A 189 11.14 -0.69 -7.02
C GLY A 189 12.16 -1.33 -7.97
N GLY A 190 13.04 -2.20 -7.43
CA GLY A 190 14.11 -2.85 -8.19
C GLY A 190 13.58 -3.81 -9.25
N VAL A 191 12.64 -4.70 -8.90
CA VAL A 191 12.03 -5.62 -9.88
C VAL A 191 11.29 -4.85 -10.97
N THR A 192 10.50 -3.86 -10.60
CA THR A 192 9.77 -3.04 -11.58
C THR A 192 10.73 -2.24 -12.47
N TRP A 193 11.81 -1.72 -11.90
CA TRP A 193 12.86 -1.04 -12.66
C TRP A 193 13.56 -1.96 -13.65
N ILE A 194 13.89 -3.20 -13.23
CA ILE A 194 14.47 -4.21 -14.11
C ILE A 194 13.51 -4.57 -15.26
N VAL A 195 12.21 -4.76 -14.95
CA VAL A 195 11.19 -5.04 -15.96
C VAL A 195 11.09 -3.88 -16.95
N ARG A 196 11.07 -2.64 -16.47
CA ARG A 196 11.09 -1.44 -17.31
C ARG A 196 12.31 -1.41 -18.23
N TRP A 197 13.51 -1.62 -17.67
CA TRP A 197 14.76 -1.60 -18.43
C TRP A 197 14.77 -2.71 -19.50
N LEU A 198 14.39 -3.93 -19.11
CA LEU A 198 14.38 -5.08 -20.01
C LEU A 198 13.38 -4.88 -21.14
N SER A 199 12.17 -4.43 -20.84
CA SER A 199 11.14 -4.17 -21.85
C SER A 199 11.57 -3.05 -22.80
N SER A 200 12.22 -2.00 -22.30
CA SER A 200 12.75 -0.92 -23.15
C SER A 200 13.84 -1.42 -24.12
N VAL A 201 14.71 -2.32 -23.65
CA VAL A 201 15.74 -2.94 -24.49
C VAL A 201 15.14 -3.86 -25.55
N VAL A 202 14.15 -4.67 -25.18
CA VAL A 202 13.52 -5.67 -26.09
C VAL A 202 12.59 -5.02 -27.08
N LEU A 203 11.78 -4.06 -26.65
CA LEU A 203 10.74 -3.41 -27.48
C LEU A 203 11.24 -2.15 -28.20
N GLY A 204 12.42 -1.62 -27.82
CA GLY A 204 12.96 -0.39 -28.41
C GLY A 204 12.18 0.88 -28.02
N GLN A 205 11.26 0.79 -27.08
CA GLN A 205 10.46 1.91 -26.58
C GLN A 205 10.18 1.77 -25.08
N GLU A 206 9.95 2.86 -24.39
CA GLU A 206 9.56 2.84 -22.98
C GLU A 206 8.14 2.26 -22.84
N SER A 207 8.02 1.09 -22.21
CA SER A 207 6.75 0.40 -22.01
C SER A 207 6.16 0.59 -20.60
N LEU A 208 6.98 1.01 -19.63
CA LEU A 208 6.59 1.19 -18.25
C LEU A 208 7.04 2.56 -17.73
N GLY A 209 6.18 3.27 -17.02
CA GLY A 209 6.47 4.58 -16.44
C GLY A 209 7.44 4.50 -15.24
N LEU A 210 8.16 5.59 -14.95
CA LEU A 210 8.90 5.72 -13.68
C LEU A 210 7.97 5.75 -12.47
N GLY A 211 6.75 6.27 -12.65
CA GLY A 211 5.72 6.29 -11.61
C GLY A 211 5.36 4.90 -11.10
N ASP A 212 5.35 3.88 -11.97
CA ASP A 212 5.10 2.49 -11.57
C ASP A 212 6.22 1.97 -10.67
N VAL A 213 7.48 2.35 -10.96
CA VAL A 213 8.64 1.97 -10.16
C VAL A 213 8.54 2.55 -8.76
N THR A 214 8.22 3.86 -8.65
CA THR A 214 8.08 4.54 -7.36
C THR A 214 6.85 4.07 -6.59
N LEU A 215 5.75 3.74 -7.29
CA LEU A 215 4.55 3.15 -6.70
C LEU A 215 4.85 1.77 -6.08
N MET A 216 5.52 0.89 -6.82
CA MET A 216 5.88 -0.44 -6.33
C MET A 216 6.90 -0.38 -5.19
N ALA A 217 7.81 0.59 -5.19
CA ALA A 217 8.70 0.87 -4.07
C ALA A 217 7.91 1.30 -2.82
N MET A 218 6.91 2.16 -2.97
CA MET A 218 6.01 2.56 -1.89
C MET A 218 5.23 1.36 -1.34
N ILE A 219 4.58 0.57 -2.18
CA ILE A 219 3.85 -0.62 -1.76
C ILE A 219 4.78 -1.56 -0.99
N GLY A 220 5.98 -1.79 -1.51
CA GLY A 220 7.00 -2.63 -0.87
C GLY A 220 7.41 -2.13 0.51
N SER A 221 7.51 -0.83 0.71
CA SER A 221 7.86 -0.25 2.01
C SER A 221 6.83 -0.53 3.12
N PHE A 222 5.55 -0.70 2.76
CA PHE A 222 4.47 -1.04 3.68
C PHE A 222 4.26 -2.53 3.86
N LEU A 223 4.42 -3.33 2.81
CA LEU A 223 4.06 -4.75 2.80
C LEU A 223 5.25 -5.69 2.96
N GLY A 224 6.47 -5.19 2.76
CA GLY A 224 7.65 -6.02 2.67
C GLY A 224 7.75 -6.77 1.32
N TRP A 225 8.82 -7.55 1.15
CA TRP A 225 9.11 -8.19 -0.13
C TRP A 225 8.23 -9.43 -0.42
N GLN A 226 7.79 -10.17 0.60
CA GLN A 226 7.05 -11.42 0.41
C GLN A 226 5.67 -11.21 -0.23
N PRO A 227 4.82 -10.28 0.27
CA PRO A 227 3.53 -10.01 -0.36
C PRO A 227 3.64 -9.43 -1.77
N LEU A 228 4.77 -8.77 -2.11
CA LEU A 228 5.00 -8.25 -3.46
C LEU A 228 5.02 -9.35 -4.53
N VAL A 229 5.42 -10.57 -4.19
CA VAL A 229 5.37 -11.70 -5.12
C VAL A 229 3.94 -11.91 -5.62
N PHE A 230 2.96 -11.82 -4.72
CA PHE A 230 1.54 -11.93 -5.10
C PHE A 230 1.09 -10.73 -5.93
N VAL A 231 1.55 -9.52 -5.60
CA VAL A 231 1.24 -8.31 -6.39
C VAL A 231 1.76 -8.47 -7.82
N PHE A 232 3.01 -8.91 -8.01
CA PHE A 232 3.59 -9.13 -9.34
C PHE A 232 2.91 -10.26 -10.12
N LEU A 233 2.41 -11.29 -9.44
CA LEU A 233 1.68 -12.38 -10.11
C LEU A 233 0.25 -11.98 -10.51
N LEU A 234 -0.41 -11.16 -9.68
CA LEU A 234 -1.80 -10.77 -9.92
C LEU A 234 -1.93 -9.56 -10.83
N ALA A 235 -0.98 -8.63 -10.82
CA ALA A 235 -1.05 -7.42 -11.64
C ALA A 235 -1.26 -7.72 -13.14
N PRO A 236 -0.54 -8.65 -13.79
CA PRO A 236 -0.78 -8.98 -15.19
C PRO A 236 -2.11 -9.69 -15.47
N LEU A 237 -2.78 -10.22 -14.43
CA LEU A 237 -4.08 -10.89 -14.57
C LEU A 237 -5.24 -9.89 -14.45
N CYS A 238 -4.99 -8.75 -13.83
CA CYS A 238 -6.00 -7.71 -13.59
C CYS A 238 -5.92 -6.55 -14.62
N GLY A 239 -4.81 -6.42 -15.33
CA GLY A 239 -4.56 -5.41 -16.38
C GLY A 239 -4.46 -6.04 -17.72
#